data_c12cc845f9a61329c10a98fec41e5944
#
_entry.id   c12cc845f9a61329c10a98fec41e5944
#
_cell.length_a   1.000
_cell.length_b   1.000
_cell.length_c   1.000
_cell.angle_alpha   90.00
_cell.angle_beta   90.00
_cell.angle_gamma   90.00
#
_symmetry.space_group_name_H-M   'P 1'
#
loop_
_entity.id
_entity.type
_entity.pdbx_description
1 polymer ?
#
loop_
_entity_poly.entity_id
_entity_poly.type
_entity_poly.pdbx_seq_one_letter_code
_entity_poly.pdbx_strand_id
1 'polypeptide(L)'
;MNNFALVWKNITQQWGATLLSIVLTAFGVAILLVIYISGDTFEKQLENNSKNVDLVIGAKGSPMQLILSSLYHVDNPTGNISLAEANKIAENPFVQLAVPISLGDNFKGHRIIGTDTSFMGLYELKLSEGALWSKSFEIVLGAEVARKHHLKIGDEIHSAHGLSADAHVHDDHPFKVVGILAPARSVVDNLILSNLASVWEVHGIAHDGEHIHGPNCDHDHDHDHAHHSGSTHEHKADDHKHEHGDGDHNHEHATAEEHKHDHADAEEEELVKEKPRMEVPGMVKSIGQDMIEDHGVEITALLVKYSSPAAIGVLPRLINQSTHMQAASPAIESSRIFSLLGVGLDSLAILAYVIMLIAALSVFISLYNALKDRRYDMAIMRTMGATKNKLFALVVAEGLVITLIGGLVGLLMGHTILYYISTQTSESADFIEAFKLYPNELLILAAAIALGVIAALIPAFKAYNTTISKTLSSK
;
A
#
# COMPACT_ATOMS: atom_id res chain seq x y z
N MET A 1 -13.50 -56.31 -9.05
CA MET A 1 -14.15 -54.96 -8.93
C MET A 1 -13.06 -53.91 -8.81
N ASN A 2 -13.13 -52.87 -9.62
CA ASN A 2 -12.15 -51.80 -9.60
C ASN A 2 -12.30 -50.95 -8.31
N ASN A 3 -11.25 -50.82 -7.52
CA ASN A 3 -11.29 -50.12 -6.23
C ASN A 3 -11.81 -48.67 -6.39
N PHE A 4 -11.49 -48.00 -7.49
CA PHE A 4 -11.95 -46.66 -7.79
C PHE A 4 -13.48 -46.58 -7.99
N ALA A 5 -14.07 -47.52 -8.70
CA ALA A 5 -15.53 -47.57 -8.89
C ALA A 5 -16.29 -47.78 -7.55
N LEU A 6 -15.68 -48.52 -6.59
CA LEU A 6 -16.21 -48.66 -5.26
C LEU A 6 -16.16 -47.37 -4.46
N VAL A 7 -15.02 -46.68 -4.46
CA VAL A 7 -14.85 -45.36 -3.80
C VAL A 7 -15.87 -44.37 -4.33
N TRP A 8 -16.00 -44.28 -5.68
CA TRP A 8 -16.94 -43.35 -6.32
C TRP A 8 -18.41 -43.67 -5.93
N LYS A 9 -18.81 -44.94 -5.99
CA LYS A 9 -20.16 -45.35 -5.57
C LYS A 9 -20.42 -45.03 -4.11
N ASN A 10 -19.40 -45.16 -3.26
CA ASN A 10 -19.47 -44.86 -1.84
C ASN A 10 -19.70 -43.37 -1.58
N ILE A 11 -18.95 -42.52 -2.23
CA ILE A 11 -19.06 -41.07 -2.14
C ILE A 11 -20.46 -40.59 -2.57
N THR A 12 -20.99 -41.15 -3.66
CA THR A 12 -22.28 -40.75 -4.21
C THR A 12 -23.47 -41.25 -3.39
N GLN A 13 -23.30 -42.32 -2.59
CA GLN A 13 -24.37 -42.85 -1.75
C GLN A 13 -24.73 -41.96 -0.57
N GLN A 14 -23.76 -41.20 -0.02
CA GLN A 14 -23.96 -40.21 1.07
C GLN A 14 -23.62 -38.81 0.61
N TRP A 15 -24.15 -38.42 -0.57
CA TRP A 15 -23.79 -37.21 -1.26
C TRP A 15 -23.87 -35.93 -0.41
N GLY A 16 -24.87 -35.83 0.53
CA GLY A 16 -25.03 -34.65 1.39
C GLY A 16 -23.87 -34.42 2.37
N ALA A 17 -23.47 -35.47 3.12
CA ALA A 17 -22.35 -35.39 4.05
C ALA A 17 -21.01 -35.23 3.31
N THR A 18 -20.86 -35.88 2.18
CA THR A 18 -19.67 -35.75 1.32
C THR A 18 -19.55 -34.35 0.72
N LEU A 19 -20.65 -33.78 0.20
CA LEU A 19 -20.70 -32.45 -0.33
C LEU A 19 -20.31 -31.40 0.74
N LEU A 20 -20.88 -31.54 1.96
CA LEU A 20 -20.52 -30.66 3.08
C LEU A 20 -19.02 -30.71 3.39
N SER A 21 -18.43 -31.90 3.42
CA SER A 21 -16.99 -32.09 3.67
C SER A 21 -16.15 -31.49 2.54
N ILE A 22 -16.55 -31.63 1.27
CA ILE A 22 -15.88 -31.01 0.11
C ILE A 22 -15.95 -29.49 0.22
N VAL A 23 -17.14 -28.95 0.50
CA VAL A 23 -17.34 -27.49 0.60
C VAL A 23 -16.52 -26.90 1.74
N LEU A 24 -16.53 -27.50 2.94
CA LEU A 24 -15.73 -27.02 4.07
C LEU A 24 -14.22 -27.08 3.77
N THR A 25 -13.76 -28.17 3.13
CA THR A 25 -12.35 -28.27 2.72
C THR A 25 -12.01 -27.21 1.69
N ALA A 26 -12.90 -26.97 0.70
CA ALA A 26 -12.72 -25.97 -0.33
C ALA A 26 -12.63 -24.55 0.26
N PHE A 27 -13.52 -24.20 1.20
CA PHE A 27 -13.47 -22.92 1.89
C PHE A 27 -12.16 -22.73 2.67
N GLY A 28 -11.74 -23.74 3.43
CA GLY A 28 -10.48 -23.67 4.20
C GLY A 28 -9.28 -23.44 3.29
N VAL A 29 -9.17 -24.17 2.18
CA VAL A 29 -8.09 -24.02 1.21
C VAL A 29 -8.18 -22.67 0.50
N ALA A 30 -9.37 -22.23 0.06
CA ALA A 30 -9.56 -20.96 -0.63
C ALA A 30 -9.16 -19.76 0.24
N ILE A 31 -9.57 -19.74 1.51
CA ILE A 31 -9.24 -18.67 2.44
C ILE A 31 -7.73 -18.59 2.67
N LEU A 32 -7.07 -19.75 2.94
CA LEU A 32 -5.62 -19.79 3.12
C LEU A 32 -4.88 -19.31 1.87
N LEU A 33 -5.35 -19.69 0.68
CA LEU A 33 -4.77 -19.26 -0.58
C LEU A 33 -4.87 -17.74 -0.76
N VAL A 34 -6.07 -17.19 -0.55
CA VAL A 34 -6.31 -15.75 -0.68
C VAL A 34 -5.44 -14.97 0.30
N ILE A 35 -5.36 -15.38 1.57
CA ILE A 35 -4.52 -14.73 2.59
C ILE A 35 -3.06 -14.79 2.17
N TYR A 36 -2.58 -15.95 1.76
CA TYR A 36 -1.19 -16.15 1.38
C TYR A 36 -0.80 -15.28 0.18
N ILE A 37 -1.57 -15.34 -0.91
CA ILE A 37 -1.26 -14.58 -2.14
C ILE A 37 -1.42 -13.08 -1.90
N SER A 38 -2.45 -12.64 -1.17
CA SER A 38 -2.63 -11.22 -0.86
C SER A 38 -1.49 -10.68 0.01
N GLY A 39 -1.03 -11.44 1.00
CA GLY A 39 0.11 -11.07 1.84
C GLY A 39 1.42 -10.97 1.05
N ASP A 40 1.75 -11.97 0.24
CA ASP A 40 2.93 -12.00 -0.62
C ASP A 40 2.91 -10.87 -1.66
N THR A 41 1.74 -10.60 -2.25
CA THR A 41 1.58 -9.50 -3.21
C THR A 41 1.79 -8.15 -2.54
N PHE A 42 1.21 -7.95 -1.36
CA PHE A 42 1.35 -6.71 -0.61
C PHE A 42 2.81 -6.46 -0.19
N GLU A 43 3.51 -7.49 0.30
CA GLU A 43 4.93 -7.40 0.65
C GLU A 43 5.78 -6.98 -0.56
N LYS A 44 5.59 -7.64 -1.70
CA LYS A 44 6.29 -7.30 -2.95
C LYS A 44 5.96 -5.89 -3.45
N GLN A 45 4.73 -5.43 -3.27
CA GLN A 45 4.33 -4.08 -3.64
C GLN A 45 5.04 -3.03 -2.78
N LEU A 46 5.11 -3.26 -1.45
CA LEU A 46 5.87 -2.38 -0.57
C LEU A 46 7.36 -2.33 -0.96
N GLU A 47 7.95 -3.47 -1.28
CA GLU A 47 9.34 -3.57 -1.72
C GLU A 47 9.57 -2.86 -3.06
N ASN A 48 8.70 -3.09 -4.07
CA ASN A 48 8.81 -2.44 -5.37
C ASN A 48 8.65 -0.91 -5.29
N ASN A 49 7.74 -0.44 -4.45
CA ASN A 49 7.51 1.00 -4.28
C ASN A 49 8.68 1.71 -3.58
N SER A 50 9.42 1.00 -2.73
CA SER A 50 10.59 1.54 -2.04
C SER A 50 11.91 1.24 -2.74
N LYS A 51 11.89 0.58 -3.90
CA LYS A 51 13.08 0.22 -4.66
C LYS A 51 13.94 1.45 -4.95
N ASN A 52 15.25 1.36 -4.65
CA ASN A 52 16.23 2.43 -4.84
C ASN A 52 16.02 3.69 -3.97
N VAL A 53 15.02 3.73 -3.08
CA VAL A 53 14.82 4.83 -2.13
C VAL A 53 15.25 4.36 -0.74
N ASP A 54 16.38 4.89 -0.26
CA ASP A 54 16.94 4.51 1.04
C ASP A 54 16.43 5.42 2.18
N LEU A 55 16.11 6.68 1.84
CA LEU A 55 15.64 7.69 2.78
C LEU A 55 14.65 8.63 2.12
N VAL A 56 13.61 9.01 2.86
CA VAL A 56 12.68 10.09 2.49
C VAL A 56 12.85 11.20 3.51
N ILE A 57 12.99 12.43 3.02
CA ILE A 57 13.17 13.64 3.83
C ILE A 57 12.00 14.57 3.52
N GLY A 58 11.36 15.10 4.55
CA GLY A 58 10.22 16.00 4.42
C GLY A 58 9.99 16.83 5.67
N ALA A 59 8.85 17.48 5.80
CA ALA A 59 8.50 18.27 6.97
C ALA A 59 8.41 17.40 8.24
N LYS A 60 8.75 17.99 9.40
CA LYS A 60 8.67 17.30 10.68
C LYS A 60 7.26 16.82 10.98
N GLY A 61 7.17 15.55 11.43
CA GLY A 61 5.92 14.89 11.74
C GLY A 61 6.11 13.41 12.02
N SER A 62 5.13 12.60 11.61
CA SER A 62 5.23 11.15 11.72
C SER A 62 6.07 10.58 10.57
N PRO A 63 7.13 9.78 10.87
CA PRO A 63 7.91 9.10 9.83
C PRO A 63 7.03 8.21 8.93
N MET A 64 6.06 7.51 9.51
CA MET A 64 5.12 6.67 8.77
C MET A 64 4.26 7.50 7.81
N GLN A 65 3.71 8.64 8.26
CA GLN A 65 2.92 9.53 7.41
C GLN A 65 3.75 10.10 6.26
N LEU A 66 5.02 10.46 6.52
CA LEU A 66 5.95 10.91 5.49
C LEU A 66 6.15 9.84 4.42
N ILE A 67 6.33 8.58 4.80
CA ILE A 67 6.46 7.47 3.84
C ILE A 67 5.13 7.22 3.10
N LEU A 68 4.00 7.21 3.80
CA LEU A 68 2.68 7.00 3.18
C LEU A 68 2.34 8.09 2.17
N SER A 69 2.66 9.36 2.47
CA SER A 69 2.36 10.48 1.58
C SER A 69 3.33 10.59 0.41
N SER A 70 4.64 10.44 0.67
CA SER A 70 5.69 10.80 -0.30
C SER A 70 6.19 9.61 -1.13
N LEU A 71 6.00 8.37 -0.65
CA LEU A 71 6.46 7.18 -1.36
C LEU A 71 5.28 6.33 -1.89
N TYR A 72 4.24 6.16 -1.06
CA TYR A 72 3.06 5.38 -1.46
C TYR A 72 1.93 6.26 -2.00
N HIS A 73 1.99 7.57 -1.82
CA HIS A 73 1.03 8.57 -2.29
C HIS A 73 -0.41 8.36 -1.83
N VAL A 74 -0.60 7.69 -0.69
CA VAL A 74 -1.92 7.31 -0.14
C VAL A 74 -2.45 8.36 0.83
N ASP A 75 -1.58 9.11 1.54
CA ASP A 75 -1.94 10.06 2.59
C ASP A 75 -1.55 11.50 2.22
N ASN A 76 -1.97 12.47 3.03
CA ASN A 76 -1.55 13.85 2.88
C ASN A 76 -0.18 14.07 3.54
N PRO A 77 0.66 14.96 2.97
CA PRO A 77 1.97 15.25 3.53
C PRO A 77 1.85 15.96 4.88
N THR A 78 2.90 15.85 5.68
CA THR A 78 3.03 16.55 6.97
C THR A 78 3.29 18.05 6.83
N GLY A 79 3.63 18.51 5.63
CA GLY A 79 3.98 19.86 5.26
C GLY A 79 5.01 19.86 4.13
N ASN A 80 5.53 21.05 3.82
CA ASN A 80 6.59 21.23 2.83
C ASN A 80 7.92 21.55 3.49
N ILE A 81 9.02 21.40 2.75
CA ILE A 81 10.38 21.77 3.12
C ILE A 81 10.96 22.71 2.09
N SER A 82 11.88 23.59 2.51
CA SER A 82 12.57 24.48 1.60
C SER A 82 13.43 23.69 0.62
N LEU A 83 13.29 23.99 -0.68
CA LEU A 83 14.11 23.39 -1.73
C LEU A 83 15.60 23.72 -1.52
N ALA A 84 15.92 24.93 -1.08
CA ALA A 84 17.29 25.35 -0.78
C ALA A 84 17.92 24.51 0.34
N GLU A 85 17.17 24.18 1.40
CA GLU A 85 17.65 23.29 2.46
C GLU A 85 17.76 21.82 1.97
N ALA A 86 16.83 21.36 1.16
CA ALA A 86 16.85 20.04 0.55
C ALA A 86 18.09 19.86 -0.35
N ASN A 87 18.43 20.87 -1.14
CA ASN A 87 19.63 20.88 -2.00
C ASN A 87 20.94 20.82 -1.19
N LYS A 88 21.02 21.49 -0.03
CA LYS A 88 22.19 21.34 0.86
C LYS A 88 22.39 19.90 1.33
N ILE A 89 21.28 19.16 1.54
CA ILE A 89 21.38 17.74 1.88
C ILE A 89 21.77 16.92 0.66
N ALA A 90 21.25 17.24 -0.53
CA ALA A 90 21.63 16.56 -1.77
C ALA A 90 23.14 16.65 -2.08
N GLU A 91 23.81 17.72 -1.62
CA GLU A 91 25.26 17.90 -1.74
C GLU A 91 26.09 17.05 -0.76
N ASN A 92 25.43 16.39 0.19
CA ASN A 92 26.14 15.60 1.20
C ASN A 92 26.83 14.38 0.55
N PRO A 93 28.09 14.05 0.92
CA PRO A 93 28.83 12.91 0.35
C PRO A 93 28.16 11.54 0.54
N PHE A 94 27.27 11.42 1.50
CA PHE A 94 26.48 10.19 1.73
C PHE A 94 25.28 10.04 0.78
N VAL A 95 24.98 11.04 -0.04
CA VAL A 95 23.90 11.05 -1.02
C VAL A 95 24.45 10.72 -2.40
N GLN A 96 23.94 9.67 -3.03
CA GLN A 96 24.24 9.30 -4.40
C GLN A 96 23.28 10.00 -5.36
N LEU A 97 22.00 10.01 -5.03
CA LEU A 97 20.93 10.61 -5.82
C LEU A 97 19.91 11.22 -4.86
N ALA A 98 19.46 12.41 -5.18
CA ALA A 98 18.38 13.09 -4.47
C ALA A 98 17.35 13.56 -5.50
N VAL A 99 16.10 13.14 -5.33
CA VAL A 99 14.99 13.42 -6.25
C VAL A 99 13.93 14.21 -5.51
N PRO A 100 13.69 15.46 -5.88
CA PRO A 100 12.65 16.28 -5.27
C PRO A 100 11.28 15.84 -5.76
N ILE A 101 10.30 15.85 -4.86
CA ILE A 101 8.90 15.66 -5.21
C ILE A 101 8.04 16.75 -4.58
N SER A 102 7.13 17.28 -5.36
CA SER A 102 6.08 18.19 -4.92
C SER A 102 4.73 17.53 -5.20
N LEU A 103 3.93 17.33 -4.16
CA LEU A 103 2.59 16.80 -4.35
C LEU A 103 1.69 17.94 -4.84
N GLY A 104 1.20 17.77 -6.05
CA GLY A 104 0.21 18.66 -6.65
C GLY A 104 -1.21 18.18 -6.41
N ASP A 105 -2.08 18.68 -7.24
CA ASP A 105 -3.48 18.29 -7.30
C ASP A 105 -3.68 16.83 -7.71
N ASN A 106 -4.91 16.46 -7.97
CA ASN A 106 -5.25 15.16 -8.52
C ASN A 106 -6.09 15.27 -9.79
N PHE A 107 -6.10 14.19 -10.55
CA PHE A 107 -7.02 13.96 -11.65
C PHE A 107 -7.78 12.65 -11.39
N LYS A 108 -9.07 12.74 -11.11
CA LYS A 108 -9.96 11.59 -10.89
C LYS A 108 -9.41 10.56 -9.89
N GLY A 109 -8.78 11.05 -8.81
CA GLY A 109 -8.17 10.22 -7.77
C GLY A 109 -6.72 9.82 -8.02
N HIS A 110 -6.13 10.15 -9.17
CA HIS A 110 -4.70 9.96 -9.48
C HIS A 110 -3.91 11.22 -9.13
N ARG A 111 -2.88 11.09 -8.31
CA ARG A 111 -2.06 12.25 -7.90
C ARG A 111 -1.19 12.75 -9.03
N ILE A 112 -1.12 14.07 -9.15
CA ILE A 112 -0.17 14.77 -10.01
C ILE A 112 1.06 15.10 -9.16
N ILE A 113 2.23 14.68 -9.60
CA ILE A 113 3.49 14.85 -8.89
C ILE A 113 4.43 15.67 -9.72
N GLY A 114 4.86 16.82 -9.19
CA GLY A 114 5.98 17.60 -9.71
C GLY A 114 7.29 16.95 -9.28
N THR A 115 8.15 16.67 -10.24
CA THR A 115 9.48 16.08 -9.99
C THR A 115 10.44 16.46 -11.12
N ASP A 116 11.64 15.93 -11.08
CA ASP A 116 12.61 16.07 -12.16
C ASP A 116 12.85 14.74 -12.90
N THR A 117 13.65 14.80 -13.96
CA THR A 117 13.93 13.63 -14.79
C THR A 117 14.71 12.52 -14.09
N SER A 118 15.33 12.81 -12.94
CA SER A 118 16.05 11.83 -12.13
C SER A 118 15.10 10.79 -11.48
N PHE A 119 13.82 11.15 -11.33
CA PHE A 119 12.76 10.23 -10.90
C PHE A 119 12.67 9.02 -11.81
N MET A 120 12.85 9.21 -13.13
CA MET A 120 12.87 8.11 -14.09
C MET A 120 13.99 7.10 -13.80
N GLY A 121 15.19 7.63 -13.46
CA GLY A 121 16.33 6.78 -13.09
C GLY A 121 16.16 6.09 -11.74
N LEU A 122 15.56 6.76 -10.75
CA LEU A 122 15.32 6.22 -9.42
C LEU A 122 14.44 4.97 -9.47
N TYR A 123 13.34 5.01 -10.21
CA TYR A 123 12.40 3.90 -10.36
C TYR A 123 12.66 3.02 -11.60
N GLU A 124 13.76 3.27 -12.34
CA GLU A 124 14.12 2.53 -13.57
C GLU A 124 12.99 2.54 -14.62
N LEU A 125 12.27 3.66 -14.71
CA LEU A 125 11.09 3.80 -15.57
C LEU A 125 11.48 3.90 -17.06
N LYS A 126 10.59 3.41 -17.91
CA LYS A 126 10.70 3.51 -19.36
C LYS A 126 9.44 4.12 -19.94
N LEU A 127 9.59 4.92 -20.99
CA LEU A 127 8.46 5.36 -21.78
C LEU A 127 7.97 4.22 -22.67
N SER A 128 6.65 4.05 -22.72
CA SER A 128 5.98 3.23 -23.74
C SER A 128 5.78 4.03 -25.02
N GLU A 129 5.35 5.29 -24.87
CA GLU A 129 5.07 6.19 -25.98
C GLU A 129 5.41 7.64 -25.60
N GLY A 130 5.74 8.47 -26.62
CA GLY A 130 5.97 9.90 -26.45
C GLY A 130 7.34 10.28 -25.92
N ALA A 131 7.40 11.37 -25.14
CA ALA A 131 8.61 11.94 -24.57
C ALA A 131 8.37 12.41 -23.12
N LEU A 132 9.46 12.75 -22.42
CA LEU A 132 9.37 13.46 -21.14
C LEU A 132 8.96 14.92 -21.37
N TRP A 133 8.45 15.54 -20.31
CA TRP A 133 8.12 16.96 -20.32
C TRP A 133 9.33 17.83 -20.62
N SER A 134 9.12 18.90 -21.35
CA SER A 134 10.11 19.93 -21.67
C SER A 134 9.67 21.33 -21.21
N LYS A 135 8.39 21.50 -20.92
CA LYS A 135 7.76 22.77 -20.53
C LYS A 135 6.82 22.54 -19.35
N SER A 136 6.43 23.65 -18.69
CA SER A 136 5.34 23.62 -17.70
C SER A 136 4.06 23.09 -18.32
N PHE A 137 3.23 22.44 -17.51
CA PHE A 137 1.96 21.80 -17.86
C PHE A 137 2.05 20.64 -18.87
N GLU A 138 3.24 20.16 -19.18
CA GLU A 138 3.42 18.88 -19.85
C GLU A 138 3.49 17.76 -18.82
N ILE A 139 2.75 16.65 -19.09
CA ILE A 139 2.65 15.51 -18.19
C ILE A 139 2.99 14.19 -18.88
N VAL A 140 3.50 13.27 -18.06
CA VAL A 140 3.70 11.87 -18.42
C VAL A 140 2.78 11.03 -17.54
N LEU A 141 1.97 10.20 -18.16
CA LEU A 141 1.00 9.35 -17.46
C LEU A 141 1.64 8.03 -17.04
N GLY A 142 1.33 7.57 -15.84
CA GLY A 142 1.53 6.18 -15.46
C GLY A 142 0.68 5.25 -16.35
N ALA A 143 1.14 4.02 -16.54
CA ALA A 143 0.51 3.07 -17.46
C ALA A 143 -0.97 2.81 -17.12
N GLU A 144 -1.30 2.73 -15.84
CA GLU A 144 -2.66 2.45 -15.37
C GLU A 144 -3.59 3.67 -15.55
N VAL A 145 -3.08 4.90 -15.34
CA VAL A 145 -3.83 6.13 -15.57
C VAL A 145 -4.26 6.21 -17.03
N ALA A 146 -3.31 6.00 -17.96
CA ALA A 146 -3.59 6.03 -19.39
C ALA A 146 -4.62 4.94 -19.79
N ARG A 147 -4.46 3.72 -19.28
CA ARG A 147 -5.35 2.59 -19.56
C ARG A 147 -6.77 2.83 -19.03
N LYS A 148 -6.90 3.25 -17.77
CA LYS A 148 -8.19 3.40 -17.07
C LYS A 148 -9.03 4.52 -17.65
N HIS A 149 -8.40 5.62 -18.02
CA HIS A 149 -9.10 6.81 -18.54
C HIS A 149 -9.03 6.92 -20.06
N HIS A 150 -8.45 5.92 -20.74
CA HIS A 150 -8.31 5.88 -22.21
C HIS A 150 -7.62 7.12 -22.79
N LEU A 151 -6.66 7.70 -22.01
CA LEU A 151 -5.92 8.89 -22.40
C LEU A 151 -4.79 8.55 -23.37
N LYS A 152 -4.55 9.48 -24.30
CA LYS A 152 -3.52 9.37 -25.36
C LYS A 152 -2.63 10.61 -25.35
N ILE A 153 -1.49 10.50 -26.03
CA ILE A 153 -0.61 11.64 -26.26
C ILE A 153 -1.37 12.75 -27.00
N GLY A 154 -1.28 13.96 -26.48
CA GLY A 154 -1.96 15.15 -26.97
C GLY A 154 -3.26 15.48 -26.28
N ASP A 155 -3.83 14.57 -25.48
CA ASP A 155 -5.00 14.85 -24.68
C ASP A 155 -4.68 15.89 -23.59
N GLU A 156 -5.71 16.63 -23.17
CA GLU A 156 -5.61 17.60 -22.08
C GLU A 156 -6.44 17.13 -20.88
N ILE A 157 -5.89 17.33 -19.69
CA ILE A 157 -6.57 17.03 -18.42
C ILE A 157 -6.56 18.26 -17.51
N HIS A 158 -7.60 18.39 -16.70
CA HIS A 158 -7.72 19.44 -15.70
C HIS A 158 -7.49 18.86 -14.31
N SER A 159 -6.67 19.53 -13.51
CA SER A 159 -6.44 19.12 -12.13
C SER A 159 -7.55 19.62 -11.20
N ALA A 160 -7.70 18.94 -10.07
CA ALA A 160 -8.66 19.31 -9.04
C ALA A 160 -8.03 19.23 -7.65
N HIS A 161 -8.34 20.20 -6.78
CA HIS A 161 -7.89 20.19 -5.39
C HIS A 161 -8.58 19.11 -4.57
N GLY A 162 -7.81 18.32 -3.81
CA GLY A 162 -8.32 17.28 -2.93
C GLY A 162 -8.73 15.99 -3.65
N LEU A 163 -8.92 14.91 -2.89
CA LEU A 163 -9.25 13.58 -3.41
C LEU A 163 -10.76 13.33 -3.55
N SER A 164 -11.61 14.33 -3.27
CA SER A 164 -13.06 14.20 -3.32
C SER A 164 -13.62 14.53 -4.71
N ALA A 165 -14.77 13.92 -5.05
CA ALA A 165 -15.45 14.10 -6.34
C ALA A 165 -16.00 15.53 -6.55
N ASP A 166 -16.15 16.33 -5.48
CA ASP A 166 -16.68 17.70 -5.49
C ASP A 166 -15.56 18.76 -5.44
N ALA A 167 -14.35 18.40 -5.79
CA ALA A 167 -13.18 19.27 -5.74
C ALA A 167 -13.28 20.40 -6.80
N HIS A 168 -12.80 21.60 -6.46
CA HIS A 168 -12.68 22.71 -7.42
C HIS A 168 -11.70 22.32 -8.52
N VAL A 169 -12.16 22.32 -9.75
CA VAL A 169 -11.36 22.05 -10.95
C VAL A 169 -10.67 23.33 -11.38
N HIS A 170 -9.37 23.26 -11.67
CA HIS A 170 -8.61 24.35 -12.26
C HIS A 170 -8.81 24.33 -13.77
N ASP A 171 -9.71 25.15 -14.29
CA ASP A 171 -9.96 25.28 -15.74
C ASP A 171 -8.89 26.16 -16.43
N ASP A 172 -8.13 26.95 -15.67
CA ASP A 172 -7.23 27.97 -16.22
C ASP A 172 -5.90 27.39 -16.75
N HIS A 173 -5.50 26.19 -16.29
CA HIS A 173 -4.22 25.58 -16.64
C HIS A 173 -4.37 24.09 -16.98
N PRO A 174 -4.78 23.76 -18.23
CA PRO A 174 -4.86 22.35 -18.64
C PRO A 174 -3.47 21.72 -18.75
N PHE A 175 -3.32 20.50 -18.23
CA PHE A 175 -2.13 19.69 -18.41
C PHE A 175 -2.21 18.88 -19.69
N LYS A 176 -1.15 18.94 -20.51
CA LYS A 176 -1.07 18.22 -21.79
C LYS A 176 -0.28 16.93 -21.66
N VAL A 177 -0.84 15.83 -22.10
CA VAL A 177 -0.18 14.53 -22.15
C VAL A 177 0.87 14.49 -23.26
N VAL A 178 2.15 14.34 -22.89
CA VAL A 178 3.27 14.24 -23.83
C VAL A 178 3.93 12.86 -23.84
N GLY A 179 3.68 12.03 -22.82
CA GLY A 179 4.23 10.68 -22.74
C GLY A 179 3.39 9.75 -21.90
N ILE A 180 3.60 8.46 -22.11
CA ILE A 180 2.98 7.37 -21.33
C ILE A 180 4.08 6.40 -20.92
N LEU A 181 4.12 6.04 -19.63
CA LEU A 181 5.07 5.09 -19.09
C LEU A 181 4.71 3.65 -19.49
N ALA A 182 5.73 2.81 -19.62
CA ALA A 182 5.54 1.37 -19.63
C ALA A 182 5.17 0.88 -18.21
N PRO A 183 4.40 -0.22 -18.07
CA PRO A 183 4.04 -0.75 -16.76
C PRO A 183 5.27 -1.03 -15.88
N ALA A 184 5.34 -0.39 -14.73
CA ALA A 184 6.44 -0.51 -13.76
C ALA A 184 6.10 -1.47 -12.62
N ARG A 185 4.85 -1.87 -12.48
CA ARG A 185 4.32 -2.67 -11.36
C ARG A 185 4.64 -2.04 -9.99
N SER A 186 4.50 -0.73 -9.92
CA SER A 186 4.71 0.08 -8.75
C SER A 186 3.62 1.14 -8.63
N VAL A 187 3.61 1.89 -7.54
CA VAL A 187 2.68 3.02 -7.35
C VAL A 187 2.72 4.01 -8.51
N VAL A 188 3.86 4.10 -9.21
CA VAL A 188 4.07 5.04 -10.32
C VAL A 188 3.09 4.80 -11.48
N ASP A 189 2.61 3.56 -11.67
CA ASP A 189 1.61 3.25 -12.69
C ASP A 189 0.29 4.02 -12.50
N ASN A 190 0.00 4.44 -11.28
CA ASN A 190 -1.19 5.21 -10.88
C ASN A 190 -0.92 6.71 -10.72
N LEU A 191 0.28 7.20 -11.05
CA LEU A 191 0.66 8.60 -10.90
C LEU A 191 0.64 9.34 -12.24
N ILE A 192 0.57 10.66 -12.13
CA ILE A 192 0.75 11.60 -13.23
C ILE A 192 1.98 12.43 -12.90
N LEU A 193 3.00 12.35 -13.73
CA LEU A 193 4.27 13.03 -13.51
C LEU A 193 4.34 14.33 -14.32
N SER A 194 4.79 15.40 -13.69
CA SER A 194 5.06 16.71 -14.32
C SER A 194 6.37 17.27 -13.79
N ASN A 195 6.80 18.41 -14.31
CA ASN A 195 7.92 19.15 -13.72
C ASN A 195 7.46 19.90 -12.44
N LEU A 196 8.40 20.25 -11.58
CA LEU A 196 8.14 20.99 -10.34
C LEU A 196 7.49 22.34 -10.60
N ALA A 197 7.92 23.05 -11.66
CA ALA A 197 7.40 24.36 -12.01
C ALA A 197 5.89 24.33 -12.26
N SER A 198 5.37 23.29 -12.90
CA SER A 198 3.92 23.16 -13.12
C SER A 198 3.12 23.13 -11.82
N VAL A 199 3.62 22.41 -10.81
CA VAL A 199 2.95 22.34 -9.50
C VAL A 199 3.02 23.69 -8.78
N TRP A 200 4.15 24.36 -8.86
CA TRP A 200 4.31 25.69 -8.25
C TRP A 200 3.45 26.75 -8.91
N GLU A 201 3.34 26.75 -10.26
CA GLU A 201 2.50 27.67 -11.01
C GLU A 201 1.01 27.49 -10.66
N VAL A 202 0.51 26.25 -10.59
CA VAL A 202 -0.88 25.96 -10.18
C VAL A 202 -1.18 26.50 -8.78
N HIS A 203 -0.21 26.44 -7.86
CA HIS A 203 -0.39 26.91 -6.48
C HIS A 203 0.05 28.37 -6.25
N GLY A 204 0.43 29.09 -7.29
CA GLY A 204 0.84 30.48 -7.21
C GLY A 204 2.15 30.72 -6.41
N ILE A 205 2.97 29.68 -6.26
CA ILE A 205 4.24 29.74 -5.50
C ILE A 205 5.36 30.33 -6.34
N ALA A 206 5.29 30.22 -7.68
CA ALA A 206 6.25 30.78 -8.62
C ALA A 206 5.54 31.77 -9.55
N HIS A 207 5.55 33.06 -9.20
CA HIS A 207 5.30 34.10 -10.17
C HIS A 207 6.66 34.59 -10.67
N ASP A 208 7.03 34.24 -11.89
CA ASP A 208 8.07 34.99 -12.62
C ASP A 208 7.62 36.44 -12.67
N GLY A 209 8.41 37.31 -12.03
CA GLY A 209 8.12 38.73 -11.93
C GLY A 209 7.91 39.34 -13.30
N GLU A 210 6.74 39.81 -13.51
CA GLU A 210 6.24 40.94 -14.28
C GLU A 210 4.75 40.72 -14.57
N HIS A 211 3.91 40.76 -13.53
CA HIS A 211 2.55 41.22 -13.75
C HIS A 211 2.64 42.74 -13.94
N ILE A 212 2.85 43.18 -15.19
CA ILE A 212 2.52 44.52 -15.61
C ILE A 212 1.01 44.65 -15.36
N HIS A 213 0.63 45.25 -14.23
CA HIS A 213 -0.72 45.71 -14.01
C HIS A 213 -1.05 46.71 -15.12
N GLY A 214 -1.75 46.20 -16.14
CA GLY A 214 -2.39 47.07 -17.11
C GLY A 214 -3.37 47.98 -16.38
N PRO A 215 -3.62 49.23 -16.87
CA PRO A 215 -4.39 50.24 -16.14
C PRO A 215 -5.90 49.93 -16.00
N ASN A 216 -6.34 48.68 -16.16
CA ASN A 216 -7.74 48.22 -16.10
C ASN A 216 -8.00 47.00 -15.22
N CYS A 217 -7.20 46.75 -14.21
CA CYS A 217 -7.54 45.75 -13.17
C CYS A 217 -8.25 46.48 -12.00
N ASP A 218 -9.48 46.86 -12.23
CA ASP A 218 -10.40 47.24 -11.15
C ASP A 218 -10.83 45.98 -10.40
N HIS A 219 -10.19 45.69 -9.29
CA HIS A 219 -10.69 44.79 -8.27
C HIS A 219 -11.57 45.61 -7.31
N ASP A 220 -12.84 45.79 -7.70
CA ASP A 220 -13.87 46.25 -6.78
C ASP A 220 -14.13 45.12 -5.73
N HIS A 221 -13.46 45.23 -4.62
CA HIS A 221 -13.84 44.52 -3.40
C HIS A 221 -14.92 45.32 -2.68
N ASP A 222 -16.15 45.30 -3.22
CA ASP A 222 -17.32 45.78 -2.47
C ASP A 222 -17.65 44.77 -1.35
N HIS A 223 -17.10 45.04 -0.18
CA HIS A 223 -17.58 44.48 1.06
C HIS A 223 -18.80 45.25 1.55
N ASP A 224 -19.97 44.95 0.99
CA ASP A 224 -21.24 45.41 1.52
C ASP A 224 -21.50 44.74 2.88
N HIS A 225 -21.14 45.43 3.94
CA HIS A 225 -21.62 45.15 5.30
C HIS A 225 -23.04 45.72 5.43
N ALA A 226 -24.06 44.96 5.04
CA ALA A 226 -25.43 45.25 5.39
C ALA A 226 -25.66 45.05 6.87
N HIS A 227 -25.74 46.15 7.60
CA HIS A 227 -26.27 46.19 8.97
C HIS A 227 -27.75 45.85 8.96
N HIS A 228 -28.14 44.67 9.34
CA HIS A 228 -29.50 44.34 9.77
C HIS A 228 -29.64 44.64 11.27
N SER A 229 -30.27 45.74 11.56
CA SER A 229 -30.82 46.10 12.88
C SER A 229 -32.13 45.33 13.10
N GLY A 230 -32.25 44.68 14.24
CA GLY A 230 -33.53 44.49 14.94
C GLY A 230 -34.13 43.10 14.91
N SER A 231 -33.91 42.31 15.94
CA SER A 231 -35.00 41.64 16.68
C SER A 231 -34.54 41.24 18.06
N THR A 232 -35.22 41.78 19.05
CA THR A 232 -35.18 41.51 20.46
C THR A 232 -35.56 40.08 20.78
N HIS A 233 -34.67 39.32 21.41
CA HIS A 233 -35.06 38.17 22.22
C HIS A 233 -34.50 38.29 23.63
N GLU A 234 -35.43 38.42 24.60
CA GLU A 234 -35.18 38.30 26.02
C GLU A 234 -34.67 36.91 26.36
N HIS A 235 -33.52 36.83 27.03
CA HIS A 235 -33.14 35.67 27.80
C HIS A 235 -32.84 36.06 29.23
N LYS A 236 -33.56 35.37 30.13
CA LYS A 236 -33.48 35.42 31.59
C LYS A 236 -32.06 35.12 32.04
N ALA A 237 -31.62 35.94 32.99
CA ALA A 237 -30.44 35.78 33.83
C ALA A 237 -30.65 34.60 34.78
N ASP A 238 -29.67 33.69 34.81
CA ASP A 238 -29.44 32.83 35.97
C ASP A 238 -28.04 33.13 36.54
N ASP A 239 -28.09 33.50 37.80
CA ASP A 239 -27.02 33.95 38.66
C ASP A 239 -26.09 32.78 39.06
N HIS A 240 -24.82 32.80 38.69
CA HIS A 240 -23.80 32.02 39.38
C HIS A 240 -22.62 32.90 39.77
N LYS A 241 -22.61 33.21 41.09
CA LYS A 241 -21.48 33.81 41.79
C LYS A 241 -20.29 32.86 41.79
N HIS A 242 -19.13 33.33 41.33
CA HIS A 242 -17.82 32.77 41.70
C HIS A 242 -16.97 33.85 42.33
N GLU A 243 -16.53 33.58 43.56
CA GLU A 243 -15.63 34.39 44.38
C GLU A 243 -14.24 34.43 43.75
N HIS A 244 -13.70 35.65 43.62
CA HIS A 244 -12.30 35.91 43.29
C HIS A 244 -11.50 36.05 44.59
N GLY A 245 -10.48 35.18 44.73
CA GLY A 245 -9.43 35.32 45.71
C GLY A 245 -8.30 36.19 45.16
N ASP A 246 -8.04 37.31 45.83
CA ASP A 246 -6.91 38.20 45.56
C ASP A 246 -5.61 37.54 45.99
N GLY A 247 -4.65 37.53 45.10
CA GLY A 247 -3.25 37.14 45.35
C GLY A 247 -2.31 38.19 44.74
N ASP A 248 -1.90 39.13 45.56
CA ASP A 248 -0.87 40.12 45.28
C ASP A 248 0.48 39.48 45.00
N HIS A 249 1.07 39.77 43.85
CA HIS A 249 2.51 39.58 43.62
C HIS A 249 3.12 40.83 42.95
N ASN A 250 3.80 41.55 43.80
CA ASN A 250 4.72 42.63 43.50
C ASN A 250 5.94 42.11 42.74
N HIS A 251 6.25 42.67 41.55
CA HIS A 251 7.56 42.54 40.93
C HIS A 251 8.14 43.91 40.63
N GLU A 252 9.27 44.16 41.28
CA GLU A 252 10.11 45.32 41.15
C GLU A 252 10.72 45.43 39.76
N HIS A 253 10.70 46.67 39.23
CA HIS A 253 11.40 47.04 37.99
C HIS A 253 12.88 47.31 38.31
N ALA A 254 13.79 46.59 37.60
CA ALA A 254 15.20 46.93 37.53
C ALA A 254 15.49 47.65 36.23
N THR A 255 16.22 48.74 36.37
CA THR A 255 16.58 49.77 35.44
C THR A 255 17.47 49.30 34.29
N ALA A 256 17.24 49.89 33.11
CA ALA A 256 18.04 49.77 31.90
C ALA A 256 19.42 50.38 32.02
N GLU A 257 20.45 49.70 31.60
CA GLU A 257 21.75 50.30 31.26
C GLU A 257 21.92 50.31 29.71
N GLU A 258 22.18 51.53 29.24
CA GLU A 258 22.50 51.88 27.87
C GLU A 258 23.95 51.48 27.55
N HIS A 259 24.16 50.52 26.64
CA HIS A 259 25.48 50.31 26.01
C HIS A 259 25.45 50.83 24.60
N LYS A 260 26.18 51.94 24.42
CA LYS A 260 26.65 52.46 23.11
C LYS A 260 27.73 51.53 22.55
N HIS A 261 27.51 50.99 21.35
CA HIS A 261 28.58 50.44 20.56
C HIS A 261 28.85 51.33 19.33
N ASP A 262 30.08 51.81 19.27
CA ASP A 262 30.66 52.54 18.16
C ASP A 262 30.82 51.57 16.96
N HIS A 263 30.32 52.00 15.81
CA HIS A 263 30.60 51.34 14.52
C HIS A 263 31.96 51.83 14.01
N ALA A 264 32.89 50.91 13.83
CA ALA A 264 34.07 51.10 13.02
C ALA A 264 33.90 50.27 11.74
N ASP A 265 33.77 50.95 10.64
CA ASP A 265 33.77 50.37 9.30
C ASP A 265 35.16 49.78 8.99
N ALA A 266 35.18 48.46 8.70
CA ALA A 266 36.33 47.84 8.05
C ALA A 266 35.75 46.91 6.95
N GLU A 267 35.84 47.43 5.72
CA GLU A 267 35.67 46.67 4.51
C GLU A 267 36.81 45.65 4.41
N GLU A 268 36.52 44.35 4.64
CA GLU A 268 37.34 43.26 4.14
C GLU A 268 36.52 42.45 3.14
N GLU A 269 36.69 42.74 1.86
CA GLU A 269 36.36 41.85 0.77
C GLU A 269 37.23 40.59 0.86
N GLU A 270 36.74 39.58 1.55
CA GLU A 270 37.30 38.23 1.47
C GLU A 270 36.72 37.49 0.25
N LEU A 271 37.47 37.53 -0.83
CA LEU A 271 37.31 36.73 -2.03
C LEU A 271 37.20 35.24 -1.60
N VAL A 272 35.99 34.72 -1.42
CA VAL A 272 35.75 33.31 -1.29
C VAL A 272 36.10 32.66 -2.63
N LYS A 273 37.31 32.12 -2.72
CA LYS A 273 37.72 31.27 -3.83
C LYS A 273 36.76 30.06 -3.84
N GLU A 274 35.85 30.03 -4.80
CA GLU A 274 35.07 28.84 -5.15
C GLU A 274 36.02 27.68 -5.34
N LYS A 275 35.95 26.67 -4.47
CA LYS A 275 36.61 25.41 -4.69
C LYS A 275 35.97 24.74 -5.91
N PRO A 276 36.77 24.22 -6.86
CA PRO A 276 36.20 23.54 -8.01
C PRO A 276 35.31 22.41 -7.55
N ARG A 277 34.01 22.48 -7.89
CA ARG A 277 33.05 21.41 -7.66
C ARG A 277 33.53 20.16 -8.38
N MET A 278 33.80 19.12 -7.63
CA MET A 278 34.08 17.80 -8.18
C MET A 278 32.76 17.27 -8.74
N GLU A 279 32.62 17.27 -10.07
CA GLU A 279 31.49 16.60 -10.72
C GLU A 279 31.60 15.10 -10.46
N VAL A 280 30.76 14.59 -9.55
CA VAL A 280 30.62 13.17 -9.31
C VAL A 280 29.76 12.60 -10.44
N PRO A 281 30.27 11.65 -11.26
CA PRO A 281 29.48 11.03 -12.32
C PRO A 281 28.22 10.36 -11.71
N GLY A 282 27.02 10.75 -12.15
CA GLY A 282 25.74 10.25 -11.65
C GLY A 282 24.99 11.21 -10.72
N MET A 283 25.54 12.39 -10.40
CA MET A 283 24.82 13.43 -9.66
C MET A 283 24.01 14.26 -10.65
N VAL A 284 22.71 14.02 -10.70
CA VAL A 284 21.80 14.81 -11.53
C VAL A 284 21.45 16.08 -10.76
N LYS A 285 21.82 17.25 -11.30
CA LYS A 285 21.30 18.52 -10.82
C LYS A 285 19.83 18.63 -11.23
N SER A 286 18.94 18.54 -10.27
CA SER A 286 17.51 18.46 -10.53
C SER A 286 16.87 19.78 -10.95
N ILE A 287 17.48 20.93 -10.62
CA ILE A 287 16.87 22.25 -10.85
C ILE A 287 17.97 23.29 -11.12
N GLY A 288 17.71 24.22 -12.01
CA GLY A 288 18.60 25.39 -12.28
C GLY A 288 18.79 26.21 -11.01
N GLN A 289 20.02 26.56 -10.71
CA GLN A 289 20.43 27.30 -9.51
C GLN A 289 19.72 28.66 -9.39
N ASP A 290 19.41 29.28 -10.55
CA ASP A 290 18.79 30.58 -10.64
C ASP A 290 17.32 30.64 -10.16
N MET A 291 16.61 29.50 -10.20
CA MET A 291 15.22 29.39 -9.68
C MET A 291 15.15 29.21 -8.16
N ILE A 292 16.25 28.82 -7.51
CA ILE A 292 16.29 28.50 -6.08
C ILE A 292 16.53 29.75 -5.22
N GLU A 293 17.26 30.71 -5.74
CA GLU A 293 17.74 31.88 -4.96
C GLU A 293 16.68 32.97 -4.76
N ASP A 294 15.63 33.04 -5.61
CA ASP A 294 14.76 34.22 -5.64
C ASP A 294 13.43 34.11 -4.86
N HIS A 295 12.87 32.91 -4.53
CA HIS A 295 11.45 32.86 -4.12
C HIS A 295 11.08 31.92 -2.97
N GLY A 296 12.01 31.32 -2.24
CA GLY A 296 11.67 30.44 -1.11
C GLY A 296 10.83 29.22 -1.53
N VAL A 297 11.17 28.64 -2.67
CA VAL A 297 10.42 27.54 -3.28
C VAL A 297 10.44 26.30 -2.38
N GLU A 298 9.28 25.70 -2.23
CA GLU A 298 9.08 24.54 -1.36
C GLU A 298 8.80 23.26 -2.17
N ILE A 299 9.22 22.14 -1.60
CA ILE A 299 8.89 20.79 -2.06
C ILE A 299 8.25 20.00 -0.93
N THR A 300 7.49 18.96 -1.28
CA THR A 300 6.87 18.12 -0.27
C THR A 300 7.88 17.18 0.37
N ALA A 301 8.75 16.56 -0.42
CA ALA A 301 9.78 15.66 0.07
C ALA A 301 10.94 15.51 -0.90
N LEU A 302 12.06 15.01 -0.36
CA LEU A 302 13.25 14.62 -1.11
C LEU A 302 13.44 13.10 -0.97
N LEU A 303 13.42 12.38 -2.09
CA LEU A 303 13.74 10.95 -2.14
C LEU A 303 15.25 10.79 -2.31
N VAL A 304 15.87 10.03 -1.45
CA VAL A 304 17.34 9.92 -1.39
C VAL A 304 17.78 8.46 -1.56
N LYS A 305 18.77 8.27 -2.43
CA LYS A 305 19.55 7.04 -2.54
C LYS A 305 20.92 7.27 -1.93
N TYR A 306 21.38 6.35 -1.08
CA TYR A 306 22.66 6.44 -0.43
C TYR A 306 23.84 6.14 -1.37
N SER A 307 24.96 6.81 -1.15
CA SER A 307 26.24 6.51 -1.83
C SER A 307 26.93 5.31 -1.22
N SER A 308 26.68 5.01 0.06
CA SER A 308 27.33 3.91 0.78
C SER A 308 26.48 3.45 1.97
N PRO A 309 26.66 2.20 2.44
CA PRO A 309 25.94 1.68 3.61
C PRO A 309 26.21 2.46 4.91
N ALA A 310 27.33 3.19 5.01
CA ALA A 310 27.63 4.02 6.17
C ALA A 310 26.61 5.16 6.38
N ALA A 311 25.96 5.59 5.29
CA ALA A 311 24.94 6.63 5.32
C ALA A 311 23.72 6.25 6.18
N ILE A 312 23.37 4.96 6.28
CA ILE A 312 22.20 4.44 7.02
C ILE A 312 22.21 4.92 8.49
N GLY A 313 23.37 4.90 9.14
CA GLY A 313 23.48 5.29 10.56
C GLY A 313 23.70 6.78 10.80
N VAL A 314 24.20 7.50 9.81
CA VAL A 314 24.66 8.88 9.96
C VAL A 314 23.63 9.89 9.42
N LEU A 315 23.18 9.72 8.18
CA LEU A 315 22.38 10.72 7.50
C LEU A 315 21.00 10.96 8.14
N PRO A 316 20.22 9.91 8.52
CA PRO A 316 18.93 10.13 9.18
C PRO A 316 19.08 10.84 10.54
N ARG A 317 20.12 10.50 11.30
CA ARG A 317 20.39 11.13 12.59
C ARG A 317 20.79 12.59 12.43
N LEU A 318 21.67 12.88 11.48
CA LEU A 318 22.08 14.26 11.16
C LEU A 318 20.86 15.12 10.84
N ILE A 319 19.99 14.66 9.93
CA ILE A 319 18.81 15.41 9.50
C ILE A 319 17.84 15.61 10.67
N ASN A 320 17.47 14.55 11.37
CA ASN A 320 16.49 14.62 12.45
C ASN A 320 16.94 15.47 13.64
N GLN A 321 18.26 15.58 13.90
CA GLN A 321 18.81 16.32 15.04
C GLN A 321 19.25 17.73 14.69
N SER A 322 19.71 17.99 13.45
CA SER A 322 20.36 19.26 13.09
C SER A 322 19.51 20.13 12.16
N THR A 323 18.35 19.66 11.72
CA THR A 323 17.47 20.42 10.82
C THR A 323 16.02 20.46 11.32
N HIS A 324 15.21 21.30 10.69
CA HIS A 324 13.77 21.33 10.90
C HIS A 324 13.03 20.26 10.08
N MET A 325 13.77 19.38 9.38
CA MET A 325 13.22 18.32 8.55
C MET A 325 13.14 16.98 9.31
N GLN A 326 12.33 16.08 8.78
CA GLN A 326 12.18 14.68 9.22
C GLN A 326 12.78 13.77 8.16
N ALA A 327 13.65 12.87 8.57
CA ALA A 327 14.14 11.77 7.74
C ALA A 327 13.48 10.46 8.19
N ALA A 328 12.95 9.71 7.23
CA ALA A 328 12.30 8.41 7.43
C ALA A 328 12.88 7.36 6.48
N SER A 329 13.22 6.19 6.99
CA SER A 329 13.68 5.06 6.17
C SER A 329 12.48 4.25 5.67
N PRO A 330 12.29 4.11 4.34
CA PRO A 330 11.23 3.28 3.78
C PRO A 330 11.28 1.85 4.30
N ALA A 331 12.46 1.24 4.40
CA ALA A 331 12.61 -0.14 4.87
C ALA A 331 12.08 -0.33 6.29
N ILE A 332 12.31 0.62 7.19
CA ILE A 332 11.84 0.55 8.59
C ILE A 332 10.32 0.73 8.64
N GLU A 333 9.80 1.77 7.98
CA GLU A 333 8.38 2.08 8.07
C GLU A 333 7.51 1.08 7.28
N SER A 334 7.98 0.58 6.13
CA SER A 334 7.31 -0.50 5.40
C SER A 334 7.26 -1.80 6.22
N SER A 335 8.35 -2.15 6.90
CA SER A 335 8.37 -3.30 7.81
C SER A 335 7.38 -3.13 8.97
N ARG A 336 7.23 -1.90 9.49
CA ARG A 336 6.24 -1.57 10.52
C ARG A 336 4.81 -1.70 10.00
N ILE A 337 4.53 -1.18 8.79
CA ILE A 337 3.23 -1.32 8.12
C ILE A 337 2.90 -2.80 7.91
N PHE A 338 3.87 -3.58 7.39
CA PHE A 338 3.69 -5.01 7.17
C PHE A 338 3.45 -5.77 8.50
N SER A 339 4.17 -5.42 9.56
CA SER A 339 3.96 -6.01 10.89
C SER A 339 2.56 -5.72 11.46
N LEU A 340 2.04 -4.51 11.26
CA LEU A 340 0.68 -4.15 11.70
C LEU A 340 -0.39 -4.92 10.92
N LEU A 341 -0.23 -5.03 9.60
CA LEU A 341 -1.12 -5.82 8.75
C LEU A 341 -0.95 -7.32 8.99
N GLY A 342 0.26 -7.78 9.27
CA GLY A 342 0.59 -9.17 9.58
C GLY A 342 -0.26 -9.73 10.72
N VAL A 343 -0.48 -8.96 11.78
CA VAL A 343 -1.37 -9.37 12.89
C VAL A 343 -2.79 -9.65 12.41
N GLY A 344 -3.31 -8.86 11.48
CA GLY A 344 -4.62 -9.10 10.85
C GLY A 344 -4.62 -10.36 9.98
N LEU A 345 -3.60 -10.51 9.12
CA LEU A 345 -3.45 -11.68 8.25
C LEU A 345 -3.27 -12.97 9.04
N ASP A 346 -2.47 -12.96 10.11
CA ASP A 346 -2.28 -14.10 11.01
C ASP A 346 -3.57 -14.49 11.71
N SER A 347 -4.37 -13.51 12.15
CA SER A 347 -5.68 -13.77 12.76
C SER A 347 -6.65 -14.45 11.79
N LEU A 348 -6.66 -14.02 10.52
CA LEU A 348 -7.44 -14.65 9.46
C LEU A 348 -6.91 -16.05 9.12
N ALA A 349 -5.58 -16.24 9.13
CA ALA A 349 -4.97 -17.54 8.91
C ALA A 349 -5.34 -18.54 10.02
N ILE A 350 -5.36 -18.09 11.28
CA ILE A 350 -5.84 -18.91 12.42
C ILE A 350 -7.30 -19.34 12.18
N LEU A 351 -8.16 -18.42 11.76
CA LEU A 351 -9.55 -18.73 11.42
C LEU A 351 -9.63 -19.79 10.31
N ALA A 352 -8.81 -19.65 9.26
CA ALA A 352 -8.77 -20.62 8.17
C ALA A 352 -8.28 -22.00 8.64
N TYR A 353 -7.30 -22.08 9.55
CA TYR A 353 -6.88 -23.36 10.16
C TYR A 353 -8.00 -24.00 10.99
N VAL A 354 -8.79 -23.20 11.73
CA VAL A 354 -9.96 -23.69 12.45
C VAL A 354 -11.00 -24.27 11.48
N ILE A 355 -11.26 -23.57 10.35
CA ILE A 355 -12.17 -24.09 9.31
C ILE A 355 -11.63 -25.40 8.71
N MET A 356 -10.33 -25.52 8.45
CA MET A 356 -9.74 -26.76 7.98
C MET A 356 -9.86 -27.90 9.00
N LEU A 357 -9.72 -27.60 10.30
CA LEU A 357 -9.96 -28.59 11.35
C LEU A 357 -11.42 -29.06 11.38
N ILE A 358 -12.37 -28.13 11.25
CA ILE A 358 -13.80 -28.45 11.13
C ILE A 358 -14.06 -29.30 9.88
N ALA A 359 -13.39 -28.99 8.76
CA ALA A 359 -13.48 -29.81 7.55
C ALA A 359 -12.95 -31.23 7.78
N ALA A 360 -11.83 -31.39 8.46
CA ALA A 360 -11.29 -32.69 8.83
C ALA A 360 -12.24 -33.47 9.72
N LEU A 361 -12.88 -32.83 10.72
CA LEU A 361 -13.92 -33.42 11.54
C LEU A 361 -15.14 -33.83 10.71
N SER A 362 -15.55 -33.03 9.74
CA SER A 362 -16.66 -33.34 8.82
C SER A 362 -16.33 -34.58 7.98
N VAL A 363 -15.12 -34.69 7.43
CA VAL A 363 -14.64 -35.89 6.73
C VAL A 363 -14.67 -37.10 7.65
N PHE A 364 -14.17 -36.97 8.89
CA PHE A 364 -14.19 -38.03 9.88
C PHE A 364 -15.63 -38.53 10.16
N ILE A 365 -16.57 -37.60 10.44
CA ILE A 365 -17.97 -37.91 10.73
C ILE A 365 -18.63 -38.57 9.51
N SER A 366 -18.39 -38.05 8.31
CA SER A 366 -18.92 -38.61 7.06
C SER A 366 -18.46 -40.05 6.86
N LEU A 367 -17.16 -40.32 6.97
CA LEU A 367 -16.60 -41.66 6.83
C LEU A 367 -17.05 -42.60 7.94
N TYR A 368 -17.16 -42.11 9.18
CA TYR A 368 -17.62 -42.91 10.31
C TYR A 368 -19.08 -43.35 10.14
N ASN A 369 -19.95 -42.46 9.69
CA ASN A 369 -21.37 -42.81 9.43
C ASN A 369 -21.49 -43.76 8.23
N ALA A 370 -20.76 -43.48 7.13
CA ALA A 370 -20.68 -44.34 5.98
C ALA A 370 -20.26 -45.78 6.37
N LEU A 371 -19.23 -45.86 7.24
CA LEU A 371 -18.78 -47.17 7.75
C LEU A 371 -19.87 -47.90 8.56
N LYS A 372 -20.63 -47.16 9.40
CA LYS A 372 -21.70 -47.75 10.21
C LYS A 372 -22.79 -48.37 9.33
N ASP A 373 -23.19 -47.64 8.29
CA ASP A 373 -24.25 -48.07 7.37
C ASP A 373 -23.84 -49.26 6.50
N ARG A 374 -22.56 -49.40 6.18
CA ARG A 374 -22.01 -50.42 5.27
C ARG A 374 -21.28 -51.58 5.97
N ARG A 375 -21.45 -51.73 7.27
CA ARG A 375 -20.82 -52.85 8.03
C ARG A 375 -21.14 -54.23 7.46
N TYR A 376 -22.37 -54.44 7.06
CA TYR A 376 -22.82 -55.67 6.46
C TYR A 376 -22.15 -55.96 5.11
N ASP A 377 -22.08 -54.96 4.25
CA ASP A 377 -21.43 -55.07 2.93
C ASP A 377 -19.93 -55.38 3.07
N MET A 378 -19.26 -54.76 4.05
CA MET A 378 -17.86 -55.06 4.36
C MET A 378 -17.64 -56.47 4.88
N ALA A 379 -18.59 -57.02 5.68
CA ALA A 379 -18.53 -58.38 6.12
C ALA A 379 -18.68 -59.35 4.93
N ILE A 380 -19.60 -59.08 4.00
CA ILE A 380 -19.74 -59.84 2.73
C ILE A 380 -18.48 -59.78 1.91
N MET A 381 -17.89 -58.58 1.70
CA MET A 381 -16.63 -58.45 0.95
C MET A 381 -15.51 -59.31 1.57
N ARG A 382 -15.48 -59.43 2.90
CA ARG A 382 -14.49 -60.25 3.59
C ARG A 382 -14.76 -61.77 3.41
N THR A 383 -16.02 -62.22 3.41
CA THR A 383 -16.35 -63.61 3.09
C THR A 383 -16.01 -63.96 1.65
N MET A 384 -16.06 -62.98 0.74
CA MET A 384 -15.62 -63.12 -0.65
C MET A 384 -14.10 -63.03 -0.85
N GLY A 385 -13.30 -62.96 0.24
CA GLY A 385 -11.83 -62.99 0.18
C GLY A 385 -11.13 -61.63 0.25
N ALA A 386 -11.83 -60.51 0.53
CA ALA A 386 -11.17 -59.23 0.72
C ALA A 386 -10.33 -59.22 2.01
N THR A 387 -9.08 -58.80 1.91
CA THR A 387 -8.17 -58.67 3.06
C THR A 387 -8.52 -57.47 3.93
N LYS A 388 -8.10 -57.51 5.21
CA LYS A 388 -8.27 -56.37 6.14
C LYS A 388 -7.64 -55.11 5.61
N ASN A 389 -6.42 -55.20 5.01
CA ASN A 389 -5.70 -54.09 4.43
C ASN A 389 -6.45 -53.44 3.26
N LYS A 390 -7.22 -54.27 2.48
CA LYS A 390 -8.02 -53.75 1.38
C LYS A 390 -9.17 -52.88 1.87
N LEU A 391 -9.83 -53.25 2.97
CA LEU A 391 -10.89 -52.45 3.59
C LEU A 391 -10.34 -51.17 4.20
N PHE A 392 -9.18 -51.26 4.88
CA PHE A 392 -8.47 -50.07 5.39
C PHE A 392 -8.13 -49.09 4.26
N ALA A 393 -7.47 -49.56 3.22
CA ALA A 393 -7.09 -48.77 2.06
C ALA A 393 -8.29 -48.13 1.34
N LEU A 394 -9.44 -48.80 1.30
CA LEU A 394 -10.67 -48.30 0.70
C LEU A 394 -11.18 -47.06 1.45
N VAL A 395 -11.22 -47.09 2.79
CA VAL A 395 -11.70 -45.96 3.61
C VAL A 395 -10.72 -44.80 3.56
N VAL A 396 -9.39 -45.05 3.59
CA VAL A 396 -8.39 -44.01 3.44
C VAL A 396 -8.47 -43.37 2.06
N ALA A 397 -8.65 -44.18 0.99
CA ALA A 397 -8.82 -43.67 -0.36
C ALA A 397 -10.07 -42.77 -0.52
N GLU A 398 -11.17 -43.15 0.19
CA GLU A 398 -12.40 -42.34 0.21
C GLU A 398 -12.14 -40.94 0.83
N GLY A 399 -11.46 -40.88 1.99
CA GLY A 399 -11.06 -39.64 2.63
C GLY A 399 -10.12 -38.80 1.75
N LEU A 400 -9.13 -39.47 1.13
CA LEU A 400 -8.19 -38.81 0.21
C LEU A 400 -8.91 -38.19 -1.00
N VAL A 401 -9.86 -38.91 -1.62
CA VAL A 401 -10.62 -38.41 -2.78
C VAL A 401 -11.46 -37.18 -2.40
N ILE A 402 -12.15 -37.27 -1.24
CA ILE A 402 -12.97 -36.14 -0.74
C ILE A 402 -12.12 -34.90 -0.54
N THR A 403 -10.96 -35.00 0.13
CA THR A 403 -10.10 -33.86 0.42
C THR A 403 -9.34 -33.38 -0.81
N LEU A 404 -8.99 -34.25 -1.75
CA LEU A 404 -8.40 -33.87 -3.02
C LEU A 404 -9.38 -33.05 -3.86
N ILE A 405 -10.63 -33.52 -4.00
CA ILE A 405 -11.67 -32.77 -4.71
C ILE A 405 -11.93 -31.42 -4.02
N GLY A 406 -12.09 -31.43 -2.67
CA GLY A 406 -12.28 -30.22 -1.88
C GLY A 406 -11.12 -29.24 -2.05
N GLY A 407 -9.88 -29.74 -1.99
CA GLY A 407 -8.67 -28.92 -2.19
C GLY A 407 -8.59 -28.31 -3.59
N LEU A 408 -8.86 -29.08 -4.64
CA LEU A 408 -8.86 -28.58 -6.02
C LEU A 408 -9.97 -27.53 -6.25
N VAL A 409 -11.17 -27.78 -5.73
CA VAL A 409 -12.26 -26.80 -5.76
C VAL A 409 -11.88 -25.55 -4.97
N GLY A 410 -11.20 -25.70 -3.83
CA GLY A 410 -10.70 -24.60 -3.01
C GLY A 410 -9.66 -23.74 -3.73
N LEU A 411 -8.71 -24.37 -4.43
CA LEU A 411 -7.75 -23.64 -5.28
C LEU A 411 -8.48 -22.85 -6.37
N LEU A 412 -9.42 -23.48 -7.08
CA LEU A 412 -10.19 -22.81 -8.11
C LEU A 412 -10.99 -21.62 -7.56
N MET A 413 -11.65 -21.81 -6.41
CA MET A 413 -12.38 -20.73 -5.72
C MET A 413 -11.45 -19.59 -5.31
N GLY A 414 -10.30 -19.90 -4.71
CA GLY A 414 -9.32 -18.91 -4.28
C GLY A 414 -8.82 -18.05 -5.46
N HIS A 415 -8.42 -18.67 -6.56
CA HIS A 415 -8.02 -17.96 -7.77
C HIS A 415 -9.17 -17.15 -8.39
N THR A 416 -10.39 -17.64 -8.36
CA THR A 416 -11.57 -16.91 -8.84
C THR A 416 -11.84 -15.65 -7.98
N ILE A 417 -11.72 -15.78 -6.65
CA ILE A 417 -11.86 -14.66 -5.73
C ILE A 417 -10.76 -13.62 -5.97
N LEU A 418 -9.51 -14.05 -6.11
CA LEU A 418 -8.38 -13.16 -6.40
C LEU A 418 -8.56 -12.46 -7.75
N TYR A 419 -9.00 -13.15 -8.77
CA TYR A 419 -9.33 -12.55 -10.06
C TYR A 419 -10.44 -11.51 -9.93
N TYR A 420 -11.51 -11.82 -9.18
CA TYR A 420 -12.58 -10.85 -8.95
C TYR A 420 -12.08 -9.61 -8.20
N ILE A 421 -11.28 -9.79 -7.15
CA ILE A 421 -10.66 -8.67 -6.41
C ILE A 421 -9.79 -7.83 -7.36
N SER A 422 -8.93 -8.47 -8.17
CA SER A 422 -8.06 -7.73 -9.11
C SER A 422 -8.83 -6.92 -10.15
N THR A 423 -10.01 -7.37 -10.58
CA THR A 423 -10.84 -6.64 -11.55
C THR A 423 -11.63 -5.49 -10.95
N GLN A 424 -11.95 -5.55 -9.65
CA GLN A 424 -12.69 -4.49 -8.96
C GLN A 424 -11.79 -3.37 -8.42
N THR A 425 -10.55 -3.71 -8.08
CA THR A 425 -9.60 -2.75 -7.52
C THR A 425 -8.67 -2.28 -8.63
N SER A 426 -8.96 -1.13 -9.22
CA SER A 426 -8.19 -0.55 -10.33
C SER A 426 -6.70 -0.34 -10.02
N GLU A 427 -6.35 -0.27 -8.75
CA GLU A 427 -4.96 -0.13 -8.28
C GLU A 427 -4.22 -1.47 -8.18
N SER A 428 -4.93 -2.59 -8.15
CA SER A 428 -4.36 -3.92 -7.87
C SER A 428 -4.39 -4.86 -9.07
N ALA A 429 -5.01 -4.47 -10.20
CA ALA A 429 -5.26 -5.35 -11.32
C ALA A 429 -3.98 -5.99 -11.91
N ASP A 430 -2.88 -5.22 -11.95
CA ASP A 430 -1.60 -5.69 -12.51
C ASP A 430 -0.68 -6.35 -11.47
N PHE A 431 -0.98 -6.22 -10.18
CA PHE A 431 -0.15 -6.76 -9.10
C PHE A 431 -0.52 -8.20 -8.74
N ILE A 432 -1.81 -8.57 -8.86
CA ILE A 432 -2.27 -9.91 -8.55
C ILE A 432 -2.25 -10.74 -9.84
N GLU A 433 -1.21 -11.55 -10.04
CA GLU A 433 -1.19 -12.56 -11.10
C GLU A 433 -2.15 -13.71 -10.71
N ALA A 434 -3.46 -13.46 -10.86
CA ALA A 434 -4.53 -14.32 -10.34
C ALA A 434 -4.50 -15.77 -10.85
N PHE A 435 -3.81 -16.05 -11.96
CA PHE A 435 -3.69 -17.39 -12.54
C PHE A 435 -2.28 -17.99 -12.46
N LYS A 436 -1.35 -17.31 -11.78
CA LYS A 436 -0.02 -17.88 -11.57
C LYS A 436 -0.04 -18.87 -10.41
N LEU A 437 0.38 -20.08 -10.66
CA LEU A 437 0.54 -21.10 -9.62
C LEU A 437 1.83 -20.85 -8.84
N TYR A 438 1.70 -20.66 -7.55
CA TYR A 438 2.81 -20.50 -6.64
C TYR A 438 3.21 -21.84 -6.01
N PRO A 439 4.50 -22.12 -5.80
CA PRO A 439 4.92 -23.40 -5.19
C PRO A 439 4.28 -23.68 -3.82
N ASN A 440 3.96 -22.64 -3.05
CA ASN A 440 3.35 -22.75 -1.73
C ASN A 440 1.88 -23.18 -1.77
N GLU A 441 1.19 -23.05 -2.90
CA GLU A 441 -0.16 -23.58 -3.08
C GLU A 441 -0.19 -25.08 -3.01
N LEU A 442 0.86 -25.75 -3.51
CA LEU A 442 1.01 -27.20 -3.40
C LEU A 442 1.19 -27.62 -1.94
N LEU A 443 1.82 -26.79 -1.09
CA LEU A 443 1.94 -27.06 0.34
C LEU A 443 0.57 -26.96 1.03
N ILE A 444 -0.25 -25.96 0.68
CA ILE A 444 -1.61 -25.80 1.22
C ILE A 444 -2.47 -27.00 0.82
N LEU A 445 -2.40 -27.41 -0.45
CA LEU A 445 -3.12 -28.60 -0.94
C LEU A 445 -2.63 -29.88 -0.25
N ALA A 446 -1.32 -30.06 -0.11
CA ALA A 446 -0.73 -31.21 0.57
C ALA A 446 -1.14 -31.26 2.05
N ALA A 447 -1.18 -30.12 2.74
CA ALA A 447 -1.64 -30.01 4.13
C ALA A 447 -3.13 -30.40 4.25
N ALA A 448 -4.00 -29.94 3.35
CA ALA A 448 -5.40 -30.31 3.32
C ALA A 448 -5.60 -31.83 3.11
N ILE A 449 -4.86 -32.41 2.18
CA ILE A 449 -4.86 -33.86 1.92
C ILE A 449 -4.36 -34.62 3.15
N ALA A 450 -3.26 -34.18 3.77
CA ALA A 450 -2.72 -34.82 4.97
C ALA A 450 -3.73 -34.83 6.12
N LEU A 451 -4.41 -33.71 6.37
CA LEU A 451 -5.46 -33.60 7.37
C LEU A 451 -6.63 -34.55 7.06
N GLY A 452 -7.04 -34.66 5.81
CA GLY A 452 -8.10 -35.59 5.38
C GLY A 452 -7.71 -37.06 5.57
N VAL A 453 -6.47 -37.41 5.25
CA VAL A 453 -5.93 -38.75 5.50
C VAL A 453 -5.89 -39.04 7.00
N ILE A 454 -5.43 -38.12 7.83
CA ILE A 454 -5.42 -38.25 9.29
C ILE A 454 -6.84 -38.44 9.82
N ALA A 455 -7.81 -37.66 9.36
CA ALA A 455 -9.22 -37.79 9.72
C ALA A 455 -9.79 -39.17 9.33
N ALA A 456 -9.34 -39.74 8.21
CA ALA A 456 -9.79 -41.07 7.75
C ALA A 456 -9.17 -42.25 8.51
N LEU A 457 -8.04 -42.07 9.24
CA LEU A 457 -7.35 -43.17 9.91
C LEU A 457 -8.21 -43.88 10.95
N ILE A 458 -8.92 -43.13 11.80
CA ILE A 458 -9.75 -43.73 12.86
C ILE A 458 -10.88 -44.59 12.26
N PRO A 459 -11.70 -44.09 11.29
CA PRO A 459 -12.67 -44.95 10.60
C PRO A 459 -12.02 -46.15 9.89
N ALA A 460 -10.86 -45.94 9.24
CA ALA A 460 -10.16 -47.00 8.55
C ALA A 460 -9.68 -48.13 9.50
N PHE A 461 -9.15 -47.79 10.67
CA PHE A 461 -8.82 -48.81 11.71
C PHE A 461 -10.05 -49.54 12.21
N LYS A 462 -11.20 -48.87 12.31
CA LYS A 462 -12.44 -49.49 12.68
C LYS A 462 -12.92 -50.48 11.59
N ALA A 463 -12.79 -50.13 10.32
CA ALA A 463 -13.05 -51.04 9.19
C ALA A 463 -12.12 -52.27 9.20
N TYR A 464 -10.82 -52.04 9.47
CA TYR A 464 -9.80 -53.08 9.58
C TYR A 464 -10.17 -54.13 10.65
N ASN A 465 -10.71 -53.71 11.81
CA ASN A 465 -11.03 -54.56 12.94
C ASN A 465 -12.46 -55.16 12.89
N THR A 466 -13.20 -55.00 11.79
CA THR A 466 -14.56 -55.55 11.67
C THR A 466 -14.52 -57.08 11.67
N THR A 467 -15.22 -57.72 12.64
CA THR A 467 -15.33 -59.17 12.78
C THR A 467 -16.54 -59.70 12.02
N ILE A 468 -16.31 -60.69 11.16
CA ILE A 468 -17.33 -61.26 10.24
C ILE A 468 -18.49 -61.87 11.05
N SER A 469 -18.18 -62.74 12.05
CA SER A 469 -19.17 -63.47 12.82
C SER A 469 -20.12 -62.53 13.58
N LYS A 470 -19.60 -61.48 14.24
CA LYS A 470 -20.43 -60.57 15.04
C LYS A 470 -21.34 -59.68 14.18
N THR A 471 -20.87 -59.32 12.95
CA THR A 471 -21.63 -58.43 12.04
C THR A 471 -22.75 -59.20 11.31
N LEU A 472 -22.55 -60.47 10.97
CA LEU A 472 -23.56 -61.29 10.29
C LEU A 472 -24.60 -61.84 11.23
N SER A 473 -24.30 -62.01 12.56
CA SER A 473 -25.23 -62.49 13.58
C SER A 473 -26.08 -61.41 14.26
N SER A 474 -25.84 -60.11 13.96
CA SER A 474 -26.51 -58.95 14.57
C SER A 474 -27.71 -58.43 13.78
N LYS A 475 -28.30 -59.23 12.89
CA LYS A 475 -29.56 -58.94 12.20
C LYS A 475 -30.70 -59.70 12.77
#